data_7c60b5559f508914f09239bf695c3b0c
#
_entry.id   7c60b5559f508914f09239bf695c3b0c
#
_cell.length_a   1.000
_cell.length_b   1.000
_cell.length_c   1.000
_cell.angle_alpha   90.00
_cell.angle_beta   90.00
_cell.angle_gamma   90.00
#
_symmetry.space_group_name_H-M   'P 1'
#
loop_
_entity.id
_entity.type
_entity.pdbx_description
1 polymer ?
#
loop_
_entity_poly.entity_id
_entity_poly.type
_entity_poly.pdbx_seq_one_letter_code
_entity_poly.pdbx_strand_id
1 'polypeptide(L)'
;MKTYLIYNSKSNNGMGEQGAKKVKEMWKYKEFETLDAASLNYPEFFSGLDETDEVVICGGDGTLNYLVNAVDCEKIKNRIYYYPAGSGNDFWHDLGAGENAEPQIINKYLVDLPVVKVKGKTRKFINGIGYGIDGYCCEEGDRLKEKSDKPINYTSIAIKGLLFHYKPTNATVEVDGEKHFFKKCWLAPTMNGRFYGGGMMATPNQDRLNPERTVTTMVMNGAGKIKTLMAFPSIFEGKHVEKTKIVSTFTGSRVKVSFDRPVALQIDGETVLNVTEYTVFTSRT
;
A
#
# COMPACT_ATOMS: atom_id res chain seq x y z
N MET A 1 28.46 -14.40 8.97
CA MET A 1 27.30 -13.51 9.20
C MET A 1 27.64 -12.13 8.66
N LYS A 2 27.02 -11.73 7.58
CA LYS A 2 27.14 -10.38 6.99
C LYS A 2 25.84 -9.62 7.22
N THR A 3 25.88 -8.29 7.21
CA THR A 3 24.68 -7.46 7.23
C THR A 3 24.63 -6.64 5.96
N TYR A 4 23.61 -6.88 5.14
CA TYR A 4 23.36 -6.16 3.89
C TYR A 4 22.40 -5.00 4.15
N LEU A 5 22.75 -3.82 3.65
CA LEU A 5 21.89 -2.64 3.70
C LEU A 5 21.47 -2.27 2.27
N ILE A 6 20.23 -2.64 1.92
CA ILE A 6 19.65 -2.35 0.62
C ILE A 6 18.89 -1.03 0.74
N TYR A 7 19.31 -0.02 0.00
CA TYR A 7 18.61 1.26 -0.07
C TYR A 7 18.10 1.53 -1.49
N ASN A 8 17.02 2.26 -1.62
CA ASN A 8 16.51 2.64 -2.93
C ASN A 8 16.92 4.08 -3.26
N SER A 9 17.93 4.24 -4.12
CA SER A 9 18.45 5.56 -4.56
C SER A 9 17.38 6.43 -5.22
N LYS A 10 16.34 5.81 -5.82
CA LYS A 10 15.21 6.49 -6.48
C LYS A 10 14.07 6.85 -5.51
N SER A 11 14.12 6.42 -4.25
CA SER A 11 13.10 6.75 -3.26
C SER A 11 13.13 8.22 -2.91
N ASN A 12 12.00 8.91 -3.14
CA ASN A 12 11.69 10.26 -2.64
C ASN A 12 12.88 11.23 -2.71
N ASN A 13 13.44 11.45 -3.92
CA ASN A 13 14.54 12.38 -4.18
C ASN A 13 15.78 12.19 -3.28
N GLY A 14 16.24 10.95 -3.10
CA GLY A 14 17.45 10.63 -2.32
C GLY A 14 17.22 10.32 -0.84
N MET A 15 15.97 10.27 -0.38
CA MET A 15 15.64 9.86 0.99
C MET A 15 16.11 8.43 1.31
N GLY A 16 16.23 7.56 0.30
CA GLY A 16 16.79 6.22 0.46
C GLY A 16 18.23 6.24 1.00
N GLU A 17 19.10 7.10 0.44
CA GLU A 17 20.48 7.25 0.92
C GLU A 17 20.55 7.88 2.32
N GLN A 18 19.70 8.88 2.58
CA GLN A 18 19.62 9.49 3.90
C GLN A 18 19.18 8.50 4.98
N GLY A 19 18.16 7.67 4.64
CA GLY A 19 17.72 6.58 5.50
C GLY A 19 18.83 5.56 5.76
N ALA A 20 19.59 5.17 4.74
CA ALA A 20 20.71 4.27 4.88
C ALA A 20 21.81 4.84 5.80
N LYS A 21 22.10 6.15 5.72
CA LYS A 21 23.00 6.84 6.65
C LYS A 21 22.49 6.76 8.09
N LYS A 22 21.21 7.05 8.33
CA LYS A 22 20.61 6.94 9.66
C LYS A 22 20.70 5.53 10.23
N VAL A 23 20.44 4.49 9.43
CA VAL A 23 20.58 3.10 9.85
C VAL A 23 22.03 2.80 10.25
N LYS A 24 23.03 3.25 9.48
CA LYS A 24 24.45 3.08 9.82
C LYS A 24 24.83 3.82 11.12
N GLU A 25 24.24 4.99 11.37
CA GLU A 25 24.45 5.74 12.60
C GLU A 25 23.82 5.04 13.82
N MET A 26 22.60 4.49 13.67
CA MET A 26 21.93 3.73 14.72
C MET A 26 22.66 2.44 15.06
N TRP A 27 23.13 1.72 14.06
CA TRP A 27 23.82 0.43 14.18
C TRP A 27 25.33 0.54 13.88
N LYS A 28 25.98 1.60 14.37
CA LYS A 28 27.41 1.88 14.18
C LYS A 28 28.36 0.76 14.58
N TYR A 29 27.87 -0.22 15.33
CA TYR A 29 28.60 -1.43 15.72
C TYR A 29 28.56 -2.53 14.67
N LYS A 30 27.75 -2.38 13.59
CA LYS A 30 27.66 -3.34 12.48
C LYS A 30 28.41 -2.82 11.26
N GLU A 31 29.06 -3.74 10.57
CA GLU A 31 29.58 -3.50 9.23
C GLU A 31 28.50 -3.81 8.20
N PHE A 32 28.31 -2.93 7.22
CA PHE A 32 27.30 -3.06 6.19
C PHE A 32 27.89 -3.21 4.81
N GLU A 33 27.49 -4.25 4.09
CA GLU A 33 27.59 -4.30 2.64
C GLU A 33 26.38 -3.56 2.06
N THR A 34 26.64 -2.42 1.37
CA THR A 34 25.57 -1.51 0.94
C THR A 34 25.25 -1.72 -0.53
N LEU A 35 23.97 -1.94 -0.85
CA LEU A 35 23.47 -2.26 -2.20
C LEU A 35 22.35 -1.31 -2.60
N ASP A 36 22.29 -0.93 -3.89
CA ASP A 36 21.18 -0.15 -4.43
C ASP A 36 20.07 -1.05 -4.95
N ALA A 37 18.89 -0.93 -4.38
CA ALA A 37 17.67 -1.63 -4.79
C ALA A 37 17.32 -1.45 -6.28
N ALA A 38 17.69 -0.30 -6.87
CA ALA A 38 17.36 0.01 -8.26
C ALA A 38 18.11 -0.86 -9.28
N SER A 39 19.26 -1.44 -8.89
CA SER A 39 20.11 -2.30 -9.73
C SER A 39 20.18 -3.75 -9.22
N LEU A 40 19.55 -4.07 -8.08
CA LEU A 40 19.65 -5.36 -7.44
C LEU A 40 18.73 -6.40 -8.09
N ASN A 41 19.29 -7.55 -8.45
CA ASN A 41 18.50 -8.74 -8.79
C ASN A 41 18.13 -9.48 -7.50
N TYR A 42 16.94 -9.21 -6.96
CA TYR A 42 16.49 -9.77 -5.69
C TYR A 42 16.49 -11.31 -5.64
N PRO A 43 15.96 -12.05 -6.64
CA PRO A 43 16.02 -13.52 -6.65
C PRO A 43 17.44 -14.06 -6.54
N GLU A 44 18.37 -13.53 -7.30
CA GLU A 44 19.78 -13.94 -7.28
C GLU A 44 20.44 -13.58 -5.95
N PHE A 45 20.20 -12.38 -5.46
CA PHE A 45 20.74 -11.91 -4.18
C PHE A 45 20.29 -12.81 -3.03
N PHE A 46 18.97 -13.05 -2.85
CA PHE A 46 18.47 -13.87 -1.75
C PHE A 46 18.88 -15.33 -1.85
N SER A 47 19.06 -15.88 -3.07
CA SER A 47 19.55 -17.24 -3.27
C SER A 47 21.02 -17.43 -2.92
N GLY A 48 21.80 -16.35 -2.92
CA GLY A 48 23.24 -16.35 -2.61
C GLY A 48 23.59 -16.06 -1.15
N LEU A 49 22.60 -15.78 -0.29
CA LEU A 49 22.84 -15.47 1.13
C LEU A 49 23.12 -16.73 1.95
N ASP A 50 24.03 -16.61 2.91
CA ASP A 50 24.16 -17.57 4.01
C ASP A 50 22.96 -17.41 4.97
N GLU A 51 22.46 -18.51 5.57
CA GLU A 51 21.31 -18.44 6.48
C GLU A 51 21.50 -17.51 7.69
N THR A 52 22.74 -17.23 8.06
CA THR A 52 23.09 -16.33 9.17
C THR A 52 23.17 -14.85 8.77
N ASP A 53 23.11 -14.55 7.48
CA ASP A 53 23.19 -13.17 7.00
C ASP A 53 21.91 -12.40 7.31
N GLU A 54 22.03 -11.11 7.52
CA GLU A 54 20.90 -10.21 7.82
C GLU A 54 20.73 -9.18 6.70
N VAL A 55 19.51 -8.82 6.42
CA VAL A 55 19.15 -7.86 5.36
C VAL A 55 18.37 -6.70 5.97
N VAL A 56 18.82 -5.48 5.77
CA VAL A 56 18.09 -4.26 6.13
C VAL A 56 17.62 -3.59 4.84
N ILE A 57 16.31 -3.42 4.69
CA ILE A 57 15.70 -2.73 3.55
C ILE A 57 15.36 -1.31 3.97
N CYS A 58 15.99 -0.35 3.32
CA CYS A 58 15.76 1.07 3.53
C CYS A 58 15.08 1.66 2.29
N GLY A 59 13.76 1.87 2.39
CA GLY A 59 12.95 2.31 1.25
C GLY A 59 11.52 2.67 1.64
N GLY A 60 10.67 2.92 0.66
CA GLY A 60 9.24 3.13 0.86
C GLY A 60 8.42 1.86 0.61
N ASP A 61 7.08 2.00 0.68
CA ASP A 61 6.11 0.92 0.44
C ASP A 61 6.32 0.25 -0.93
N GLY A 62 6.66 1.02 -1.96
CA GLY A 62 6.96 0.49 -3.30
C GLY A 62 8.20 -0.43 -3.32
N THR A 63 9.21 -0.18 -2.48
CA THR A 63 10.39 -1.06 -2.37
C THR A 63 10.00 -2.41 -1.77
N LEU A 64 9.14 -2.40 -0.75
CA LEU A 64 8.60 -3.64 -0.16
C LEU A 64 7.66 -4.36 -1.14
N ASN A 65 6.80 -3.63 -1.85
CA ASN A 65 5.92 -4.23 -2.84
C ASN A 65 6.72 -4.92 -3.96
N TYR A 66 7.80 -4.29 -4.43
CA TYR A 66 8.69 -4.91 -5.40
C TYR A 66 9.31 -6.21 -4.85
N LEU A 67 9.85 -6.18 -3.62
CA LEU A 67 10.45 -7.36 -2.98
C LEU A 67 9.49 -8.55 -2.97
N VAL A 68 8.27 -8.38 -2.43
CA VAL A 68 7.32 -9.49 -2.24
C VAL A 68 6.76 -10.06 -3.56
N ASN A 69 6.88 -9.30 -4.64
CA ASN A 69 6.52 -9.76 -5.98
C ASN A 69 7.72 -10.33 -6.76
N ALA A 70 8.96 -10.00 -6.36
CA ALA A 70 10.17 -10.50 -7.00
C ALA A 70 10.66 -11.83 -6.41
N VAL A 71 10.44 -12.07 -5.11
CA VAL A 71 10.91 -13.29 -4.43
C VAL A 71 9.79 -13.95 -3.61
N ASP A 72 9.95 -15.26 -3.43
CA ASP A 72 9.11 -16.03 -2.53
C ASP A 72 9.60 -15.85 -1.08
N CYS A 73 9.02 -14.86 -0.38
CA CYS A 73 9.44 -14.50 0.97
C CYS A 73 9.22 -15.63 2.00
N GLU A 74 8.37 -16.61 1.71
CA GLU A 74 8.16 -17.78 2.59
C GLU A 74 9.39 -18.70 2.67
N LYS A 75 10.25 -18.66 1.63
CA LYS A 75 11.48 -19.42 1.56
C LYS A 75 12.69 -18.71 2.17
N ILE A 76 12.56 -17.43 2.50
CA ILE A 76 13.66 -16.65 3.05
C ILE A 76 13.80 -16.93 4.54
N LYS A 77 14.93 -17.51 4.95
CA LYS A 77 15.25 -17.80 6.35
C LYS A 77 15.96 -16.65 7.05
N ASN A 78 16.58 -15.75 6.27
CA ASN A 78 17.31 -14.59 6.74
C ASN A 78 16.40 -13.62 7.49
N ARG A 79 16.93 -12.94 8.51
CA ARG A 79 16.22 -11.81 9.14
C ARG A 79 16.16 -10.64 8.20
N ILE A 80 14.94 -10.17 7.89
CA ILE A 80 14.72 -8.99 7.08
C ILE A 80 14.23 -7.89 8.01
N TYR A 81 15.01 -6.81 8.06
CA TYR A 81 14.66 -5.57 8.76
C TYR A 81 14.19 -4.53 7.75
N TYR A 82 13.33 -3.66 8.18
CA TYR A 82 12.84 -2.54 7.38
C TYR A 82 13.04 -1.22 8.12
N TYR A 83 13.48 -0.20 7.37
CA TYR A 83 13.57 1.18 7.80
C TYR A 83 12.90 2.10 6.77
N PRO A 84 11.99 3.02 7.17
CA PRO A 84 11.21 3.82 6.24
C PRO A 84 12.04 4.94 5.62
N ALA A 85 12.02 5.02 4.29
CA ALA A 85 12.69 6.08 3.52
C ALA A 85 11.86 6.49 2.30
N GLY A 86 10.57 6.22 2.32
CA GLY A 86 9.59 6.66 1.32
C GLY A 86 8.87 7.93 1.72
N SER A 87 7.95 8.38 0.87
CA SER A 87 7.10 9.55 1.14
C SER A 87 5.85 9.21 1.97
N GLY A 88 5.28 8.02 1.81
CA GLY A 88 4.06 7.58 2.50
C GLY A 88 4.35 6.78 3.76
N ASN A 89 5.19 5.73 3.60
CA ASN A 89 5.57 4.80 4.66
C ASN A 89 4.36 4.20 5.42
N ASP A 90 3.30 3.89 4.68
CA ASP A 90 2.04 3.39 5.24
C ASP A 90 2.22 2.07 6.00
N PHE A 91 3.10 1.19 5.49
CA PHE A 91 3.48 -0.03 6.19
C PHE A 91 4.13 0.26 7.56
N TRP A 92 5.04 1.25 7.62
CA TRP A 92 5.71 1.64 8.87
C TRP A 92 4.72 2.21 9.89
N HIS A 93 3.80 3.07 9.45
CA HIS A 93 2.74 3.60 10.29
C HIS A 93 1.87 2.48 10.86
N ASP A 94 1.62 1.46 10.07
CA ASP A 94 0.82 0.31 10.48
C ASP A 94 1.52 -0.59 11.50
N LEU A 95 2.85 -0.67 11.48
CA LEU A 95 3.63 -1.34 12.52
C LEU A 95 3.53 -0.65 13.89
N GLY A 96 3.10 0.63 13.93
CA GLY A 96 3.09 1.44 15.14
C GLY A 96 4.48 1.83 15.63
N ALA A 97 5.51 1.69 14.79
CA ALA A 97 6.86 2.12 15.11
C ALA A 97 6.97 3.65 15.06
N GLY A 98 7.62 4.25 16.06
CA GLY A 98 7.82 5.69 16.12
C GLY A 98 8.77 6.21 15.03
N GLU A 99 8.79 7.53 14.83
CA GLU A 99 9.62 8.19 13.80
C GLU A 99 11.12 7.91 13.95
N ASN A 100 11.60 7.72 15.18
CA ASN A 100 13.00 7.45 15.48
C ASN A 100 13.28 6.00 15.90
N ALA A 101 12.35 5.09 15.62
CA ALA A 101 12.54 3.69 15.96
C ALA A 101 13.64 3.06 15.08
N GLU A 102 14.35 2.11 15.63
CA GLU A 102 15.34 1.30 14.91
C GLU A 102 14.65 0.44 13.83
N PRO A 103 15.42 -0.05 12.83
CA PRO A 103 14.90 -0.99 11.84
C PRO A 103 14.13 -2.15 12.49
N GLN A 104 12.92 -2.42 12.01
CA GLN A 104 12.03 -3.44 12.56
C GLN A 104 12.12 -4.74 11.77
N ILE A 105 12.10 -5.90 12.45
CA ILE A 105 12.02 -7.22 11.80
C ILE A 105 10.64 -7.38 11.17
N ILE A 106 10.61 -7.67 9.87
CA ILE A 106 9.37 -7.70 9.11
C ILE A 106 9.01 -9.05 8.48
N ASN A 107 9.80 -10.10 8.68
CA ASN A 107 9.58 -11.40 8.04
C ASN A 107 8.12 -11.89 8.11
N LYS A 108 7.49 -11.84 9.30
CA LYS A 108 6.10 -12.27 9.50
C LYS A 108 5.05 -11.49 8.70
N TYR A 109 5.41 -10.29 8.22
CA TYR A 109 4.54 -9.44 7.43
C TYR A 109 4.72 -9.61 5.92
N LEU A 110 5.73 -10.38 5.49
CA LEU A 110 6.05 -10.61 4.08
C LEU A 110 5.53 -11.96 3.57
N VAL A 111 4.95 -12.75 4.45
CA VAL A 111 4.39 -14.08 4.15
C VAL A 111 2.86 -14.02 4.17
N ASP A 112 2.20 -15.00 3.54
CA ASP A 112 0.74 -15.09 3.47
C ASP A 112 0.05 -13.80 2.99
N LEU A 113 0.70 -13.07 2.11
CA LEU A 113 0.15 -11.81 1.59
C LEU A 113 -1.05 -12.07 0.69
N PRO A 114 -2.08 -11.21 0.75
CA PRO A 114 -3.18 -11.28 -0.18
C PRO A 114 -2.71 -10.96 -1.61
N VAL A 115 -3.41 -11.54 -2.58
CA VAL A 115 -3.16 -11.33 -3.99
C VAL A 115 -4.35 -10.66 -4.66
N VAL A 116 -4.07 -9.75 -5.60
CA VAL A 116 -5.09 -9.14 -6.45
C VAL A 116 -4.97 -9.67 -7.87
N LYS A 117 -6.12 -10.02 -8.45
CA LYS A 117 -6.26 -10.32 -9.88
C LYS A 117 -6.96 -9.15 -10.57
N VAL A 118 -6.28 -8.51 -11.50
CA VAL A 118 -6.79 -7.39 -12.28
C VAL A 118 -6.27 -7.45 -13.71
N LYS A 119 -7.14 -7.26 -14.71
CA LYS A 119 -6.80 -7.32 -16.14
C LYS A 119 -5.97 -8.56 -16.52
N GLY A 120 -6.32 -9.72 -15.96
CA GLY A 120 -5.64 -11.00 -16.23
C GLY A 120 -4.29 -11.18 -15.52
N LYS A 121 -3.77 -10.18 -14.83
CA LYS A 121 -2.53 -10.27 -14.05
C LYS A 121 -2.85 -10.49 -12.59
N THR A 122 -1.96 -11.22 -11.89
CA THR A 122 -2.04 -11.49 -10.45
C THR A 122 -0.77 -10.97 -9.78
N ARG A 123 -0.91 -10.27 -8.64
CA ARG A 123 0.21 -9.78 -7.86
C ARG A 123 -0.13 -9.68 -6.38
N LYS A 124 0.87 -9.79 -5.52
CA LYS A 124 0.76 -9.56 -4.07
C LYS A 124 0.68 -8.06 -3.80
N PHE A 125 0.04 -7.69 -2.68
CA PHE A 125 0.09 -6.32 -2.17
C PHE A 125 0.32 -6.32 -0.65
N ILE A 126 0.97 -5.28 -0.15
CA ILE A 126 1.36 -5.15 1.26
C ILE A 126 0.33 -4.34 2.04
N ASN A 127 -0.04 -3.16 1.56
CA ASN A 127 -0.92 -2.24 2.27
C ASN A 127 -2.35 -2.33 1.76
N GLY A 128 -2.57 -2.06 0.48
CA GLY A 128 -3.91 -2.07 -0.06
C GLY A 128 -4.05 -1.68 -1.51
N ILE A 129 -5.29 -1.76 -1.95
CA ILE A 129 -5.75 -1.40 -3.29
C ILE A 129 -6.69 -0.21 -3.14
N GLY A 130 -6.39 0.91 -3.80
CA GLY A 130 -7.27 2.06 -3.89
C GLY A 130 -8.08 2.04 -5.18
N TYR A 131 -9.40 2.15 -5.11
CA TYR A 131 -10.26 2.16 -6.27
C TYR A 131 -11.31 3.26 -6.18
N GLY A 132 -11.44 4.01 -7.26
CA GLY A 132 -12.26 5.21 -7.31
C GLY A 132 -11.40 6.47 -7.34
N ILE A 133 -11.65 7.43 -6.44
CA ILE A 133 -10.88 8.68 -6.42
C ILE A 133 -9.39 8.46 -6.11
N ASP A 134 -9.06 7.39 -5.41
CA ASP A 134 -7.67 7.04 -5.12
C ASP A 134 -6.90 6.70 -6.38
N GLY A 135 -7.48 5.85 -7.25
CA GLY A 135 -6.90 5.55 -8.56
C GLY A 135 -6.76 6.80 -9.42
N TYR A 136 -7.78 7.68 -9.42
CA TYR A 136 -7.70 8.98 -10.08
C TYR A 136 -6.54 9.84 -9.54
N CYS A 137 -6.33 9.86 -8.24
CA CYS A 137 -5.23 10.62 -7.65
C CYS A 137 -3.86 10.11 -8.10
N CYS A 138 -3.69 8.79 -8.18
CA CYS A 138 -2.46 8.18 -8.67
C CYS A 138 -2.24 8.47 -10.16
N GLU A 139 -3.27 8.28 -11.00
CA GLU A 139 -3.23 8.60 -12.43
C GLU A 139 -2.83 10.06 -12.69
N GLU A 140 -3.46 10.99 -11.98
CA GLU A 140 -3.14 12.42 -12.11
C GLU A 140 -1.75 12.76 -11.56
N GLY A 141 -1.34 12.10 -10.46
CA GLY A 141 0.01 12.22 -9.91
C GLY A 141 1.08 11.78 -10.90
N ASP A 142 0.88 10.64 -11.56
CA ASP A 142 1.80 10.13 -12.58
C ASP A 142 1.89 11.07 -13.78
N ARG A 143 0.74 11.59 -14.25
CA ARG A 143 0.69 12.58 -15.32
C ARG A 143 1.43 13.89 -14.98
N LEU A 144 1.43 14.29 -13.70
CA LEU A 144 2.16 15.47 -13.24
C LEU A 144 3.66 15.20 -13.12
N LYS A 145 4.07 13.99 -12.69
CA LYS A 145 5.49 13.58 -12.66
C LYS A 145 6.13 13.60 -14.05
N GLU A 146 5.40 13.19 -15.11
CA GLU A 146 5.88 13.25 -16.49
C GLU A 146 6.18 14.68 -16.95
N LYS A 147 5.55 15.69 -16.33
CA LYS A 147 5.67 17.11 -16.71
C LYS A 147 6.63 17.91 -15.84
N SER A 148 6.96 17.43 -14.66
CA SER A 148 7.76 18.19 -13.69
C SER A 148 8.30 17.31 -12.58
N ASP A 149 9.54 17.54 -12.18
CA ASP A 149 10.20 16.88 -11.05
C ASP A 149 9.77 17.45 -9.67
N LYS A 150 8.78 18.36 -9.65
CA LYS A 150 8.30 18.93 -8.38
C LYS A 150 7.56 17.88 -7.55
N PRO A 151 7.65 17.94 -6.22
CA PRO A 151 6.90 17.07 -5.33
C PRO A 151 5.40 17.14 -5.60
N ILE A 152 4.75 15.96 -5.66
CA ILE A 152 3.31 15.87 -5.92
C ILE A 152 2.51 16.07 -4.63
N ASN A 153 1.58 17.01 -4.66
CA ASN A 153 0.64 17.23 -3.58
C ASN A 153 -0.66 16.43 -3.83
N TYR A 154 -0.69 15.18 -3.40
CA TYR A 154 -1.85 14.30 -3.56
C TYR A 154 -3.11 14.80 -2.86
N THR A 155 -2.99 15.52 -1.73
CA THR A 155 -4.14 16.13 -1.06
C THR A 155 -4.81 17.18 -1.95
N SER A 156 -4.02 18.02 -2.63
CA SER A 156 -4.54 19.01 -3.60
C SER A 156 -5.22 18.32 -4.79
N ILE A 157 -4.65 17.21 -5.28
CA ILE A 157 -5.26 16.42 -6.37
C ILE A 157 -6.60 15.83 -5.91
N ALA A 158 -6.65 15.25 -4.71
CA ALA A 158 -7.88 14.69 -4.16
C ALA A 158 -8.99 15.74 -3.99
N ILE A 159 -8.67 16.90 -3.44
CA ILE A 159 -9.64 18.00 -3.26
C ILE A 159 -10.16 18.49 -4.63
N LYS A 160 -9.28 18.76 -5.59
CA LYS A 160 -9.67 19.17 -6.95
C LYS A 160 -10.46 18.07 -7.66
N GLY A 161 -10.04 16.82 -7.49
CA GLY A 161 -10.73 15.65 -8.02
C GLY A 161 -12.17 15.58 -7.49
N LEU A 162 -12.35 15.61 -6.17
CA LEU A 162 -13.68 15.59 -5.53
C LEU A 162 -14.59 16.72 -6.02
N LEU A 163 -14.06 17.94 -6.15
CA LEU A 163 -14.88 19.10 -6.51
C LEU A 163 -15.19 19.19 -8.01
N PHE A 164 -14.23 18.89 -8.87
CA PHE A 164 -14.33 19.31 -10.28
C PHE A 164 -14.18 18.17 -11.29
N HIS A 165 -13.35 17.18 -11.04
CA HIS A 165 -12.90 16.26 -12.08
C HIS A 165 -13.46 14.84 -11.92
N TYR A 166 -13.46 14.29 -10.71
CA TYR A 166 -13.92 12.92 -10.48
C TYR A 166 -15.45 12.85 -10.34
N LYS A 167 -16.06 11.89 -11.01
CA LYS A 167 -17.49 11.57 -10.86
C LYS A 167 -17.60 10.19 -10.19
N PRO A 168 -18.38 10.06 -9.09
CA PRO A 168 -18.58 8.77 -8.47
C PRO A 168 -19.26 7.79 -9.43
N THR A 169 -18.97 6.51 -9.28
CA THR A 169 -19.57 5.42 -10.05
C THR A 169 -20.56 4.64 -9.20
N ASN A 170 -21.36 3.75 -9.79
CA ASN A 170 -22.00 2.71 -9.01
C ASN A 170 -21.01 1.56 -8.83
N ALA A 171 -21.06 0.92 -7.67
CA ALA A 171 -20.18 -0.18 -7.32
C ALA A 171 -20.98 -1.40 -6.87
N THR A 172 -20.48 -2.57 -7.22
CA THR A 172 -20.86 -3.84 -6.57
C THR A 172 -19.65 -4.36 -5.83
N VAL A 173 -19.80 -4.61 -4.54
CA VAL A 173 -18.80 -5.25 -3.68
C VAL A 173 -19.33 -6.62 -3.29
N GLU A 174 -18.59 -7.66 -3.65
CA GLU A 174 -18.89 -9.05 -3.28
C GLU A 174 -17.80 -9.52 -2.30
N VAL A 175 -18.22 -9.96 -1.13
CA VAL A 175 -17.33 -10.48 -0.09
C VAL A 175 -17.79 -11.87 0.29
N ASP A 176 -16.94 -12.87 0.07
CA ASP A 176 -17.20 -14.28 0.33
C ASP A 176 -18.55 -14.78 -0.25
N GLY A 177 -18.94 -14.24 -1.42
CA GLY A 177 -20.15 -14.58 -2.15
C GLY A 177 -21.36 -13.67 -1.85
N GLU A 178 -21.32 -12.86 -0.80
CA GLU A 178 -22.36 -11.90 -0.49
C GLU A 178 -22.16 -10.59 -1.28
N LYS A 179 -23.21 -10.14 -2.00
CA LYS A 179 -23.16 -8.97 -2.89
C LYS A 179 -23.85 -7.75 -2.27
N HIS A 180 -23.14 -6.64 -2.31
CA HIS A 180 -23.65 -5.34 -1.87
C HIS A 180 -23.55 -4.34 -3.01
N PHE A 181 -24.63 -3.58 -3.25
CA PHE A 181 -24.70 -2.59 -4.31
C PHE A 181 -24.72 -1.17 -3.77
N PHE A 182 -23.85 -0.31 -4.31
CA PHE A 182 -23.66 1.06 -3.86
C PHE A 182 -23.84 2.05 -5.00
N LYS A 183 -24.74 3.01 -4.84
CA LYS A 183 -24.87 4.15 -5.75
C LYS A 183 -23.90 5.26 -5.35
N LYS A 184 -23.33 5.97 -6.34
CA LYS A 184 -22.42 7.10 -6.11
C LYS A 184 -21.26 6.72 -5.20
N CYS A 185 -20.56 5.66 -5.51
CA CYS A 185 -19.35 5.25 -4.83
C CYS A 185 -18.18 6.19 -5.20
N TRP A 186 -17.60 6.83 -4.22
CA TRP A 186 -16.46 7.72 -4.35
C TRP A 186 -15.15 6.96 -4.29
N LEU A 187 -15.07 6.01 -3.38
CA LEU A 187 -13.91 5.15 -3.21
C LEU A 187 -14.31 3.80 -2.59
N ALA A 188 -13.58 2.75 -2.96
CA ALA A 188 -13.76 1.40 -2.46
C ALA A 188 -12.39 0.70 -2.32
N PRO A 189 -11.52 1.14 -1.39
CA PRO A 189 -10.24 0.47 -1.14
C PRO A 189 -10.46 -0.89 -0.48
N THR A 190 -9.59 -1.86 -0.84
CA THR A 190 -9.47 -3.14 -0.16
C THR A 190 -8.08 -3.21 0.49
N MET A 191 -8.05 -3.40 1.80
CA MET A 191 -6.88 -3.20 2.65
C MET A 191 -6.43 -4.49 3.32
N ASN A 192 -5.11 -4.72 3.31
CA ASN A 192 -4.42 -5.72 4.12
C ASN A 192 -3.95 -5.12 5.46
N GLY A 193 -3.54 -3.85 5.45
CA GLY A 193 -3.21 -3.07 6.62
C GLY A 193 -4.25 -1.98 6.91
N ARG A 194 -3.98 -1.12 7.88
CA ARG A 194 -4.86 0.01 8.24
C ARG A 194 -4.67 1.22 7.35
N PHE A 195 -3.44 1.45 6.87
CA PHE A 195 -3.00 2.68 6.21
C PHE A 195 -2.71 2.50 4.73
N TYR A 196 -2.97 3.54 3.94
CA TYR A 196 -2.56 3.68 2.54
C TYR A 196 -2.54 5.15 2.13
N GLY A 197 -1.96 5.44 0.97
CA GLY A 197 -2.01 6.77 0.36
C GLY A 197 -1.34 7.88 1.15
N GLY A 198 -0.34 7.54 1.98
CA GLY A 198 0.44 8.49 2.77
C GLY A 198 -0.25 8.90 4.08
N GLY A 199 -0.72 7.92 4.84
CA GLY A 199 -1.24 8.10 6.19
C GLY A 199 -2.77 8.09 6.32
N MET A 200 -3.52 7.78 5.26
CA MET A 200 -4.97 7.57 5.37
C MET A 200 -5.25 6.23 6.07
N MET A 201 -5.87 6.27 7.24
CA MET A 201 -6.28 5.09 8.01
C MET A 201 -7.65 4.58 7.49
N ALA A 202 -7.67 3.96 6.31
CA ALA A 202 -8.90 3.56 5.64
C ALA A 202 -9.68 2.46 6.38
N THR A 203 -8.99 1.56 7.05
CA THR A 203 -9.57 0.42 7.77
C THR A 203 -8.98 0.30 9.16
N PRO A 204 -9.40 1.17 10.11
CA PRO A 204 -8.78 1.29 11.44
C PRO A 204 -8.79 0.00 12.27
N ASN A 205 -9.75 -0.90 11.99
CA ASN A 205 -9.93 -2.16 12.70
C ASN A 205 -9.24 -3.35 11.98
N GLN A 206 -8.56 -3.12 10.84
CA GLN A 206 -7.86 -4.18 10.14
C GLN A 206 -6.57 -4.54 10.87
N ASP A 207 -6.33 -5.86 11.01
CA ASP A 207 -5.05 -6.41 11.45
C ASP A 207 -4.44 -7.23 10.31
N ARG A 208 -3.29 -6.81 9.78
CA ARG A 208 -2.58 -7.53 8.71
C ARG A 208 -2.06 -8.90 9.12
N LEU A 209 -2.01 -9.18 10.42
CA LEU A 209 -1.61 -10.47 10.97
C LEU A 209 -2.81 -11.25 11.53
N ASN A 210 -4.05 -10.83 11.21
CA ASN A 210 -5.21 -11.56 11.71
C ASN A 210 -5.12 -13.06 11.36
N PRO A 211 -5.50 -13.95 12.29
CA PRO A 211 -5.32 -15.40 12.10
C PRO A 211 -6.10 -15.97 10.91
N GLU A 212 -7.19 -15.31 10.52
CA GLU A 212 -8.04 -15.70 9.39
C GLU A 212 -7.52 -15.19 8.05
N ARG A 213 -6.46 -14.36 8.06
CA ARG A 213 -5.87 -13.75 6.85
C ARG A 213 -6.90 -13.04 5.97
N THR A 214 -7.87 -12.38 6.58
CA THR A 214 -8.88 -11.61 5.87
C THR A 214 -8.39 -10.21 5.50
N VAL A 215 -9.00 -9.63 4.46
CA VAL A 215 -8.85 -8.24 4.06
C VAL A 215 -10.13 -7.47 4.35
N THR A 216 -10.03 -6.16 4.52
CA THR A 216 -11.20 -5.30 4.74
C THR A 216 -11.38 -4.33 3.58
N THR A 217 -12.57 -4.30 3.01
CA THR A 217 -12.97 -3.29 2.01
C THR A 217 -13.82 -2.21 2.68
N MET A 218 -13.42 -0.97 2.51
CA MET A 218 -14.21 0.19 2.92
C MET A 218 -14.88 0.80 1.69
N VAL A 219 -16.14 1.17 1.80
CA VAL A 219 -16.89 1.84 0.73
C VAL A 219 -17.40 3.18 1.23
N MET A 220 -17.04 4.26 0.53
CA MET A 220 -17.62 5.58 0.77
C MET A 220 -18.55 5.94 -0.38
N ASN A 221 -19.85 6.08 -0.09
CA ASN A 221 -20.88 6.21 -1.12
C ASN A 221 -22.04 7.13 -0.74
N GLY A 222 -22.91 7.41 -1.70
CA GLY A 222 -24.21 8.07 -1.51
C GLY A 222 -24.14 9.57 -1.17
N ALA A 223 -23.00 10.11 -0.80
CA ALA A 223 -22.84 11.52 -0.46
C ALA A 223 -22.65 12.40 -1.69
N GLY A 224 -23.10 13.66 -1.61
CA GLY A 224 -22.71 14.70 -2.57
C GLY A 224 -21.28 15.18 -2.33
N LYS A 225 -20.69 15.89 -3.30
CA LYS A 225 -19.30 16.37 -3.29
C LYS A 225 -18.88 17.05 -1.98
N ILE A 226 -19.68 18.02 -1.53
CA ILE A 226 -19.38 18.80 -0.30
C ILE A 226 -19.37 17.90 0.93
N LYS A 227 -20.36 17.00 1.08
CA LYS A 227 -20.45 16.09 2.22
C LYS A 227 -19.28 15.09 2.21
N THR A 228 -18.89 14.59 1.04
CA THR A 228 -17.73 13.72 0.88
C THR A 228 -16.45 14.46 1.24
N LEU A 229 -16.28 15.70 0.75
CA LEU A 229 -15.10 16.53 1.07
C LEU A 229 -14.99 16.80 2.58
N MET A 230 -16.11 17.09 3.25
CA MET A 230 -16.13 17.28 4.72
C MET A 230 -15.84 15.99 5.51
N ALA A 231 -16.16 14.83 4.95
CA ALA A 231 -15.88 13.53 5.57
C ALA A 231 -14.42 13.07 5.33
N PHE A 232 -13.80 13.51 4.23
CA PHE A 232 -12.49 13.02 3.79
C PHE A 232 -11.38 13.17 4.85
N PRO A 233 -11.20 14.31 5.56
CA PRO A 233 -10.18 14.43 6.60
C PRO A 233 -10.29 13.41 7.72
N SER A 234 -11.52 12.95 8.04
CA SER A 234 -11.71 11.94 9.10
C SER A 234 -11.15 10.56 8.75
N ILE A 235 -10.73 10.34 7.48
CA ILE A 235 -10.06 9.08 7.07
C ILE A 235 -8.67 9.02 7.70
N PHE A 236 -7.95 10.12 7.83
CA PHE A 236 -6.63 10.16 8.45
C PHE A 236 -6.64 9.79 9.93
N GLU A 237 -7.78 10.01 10.60
CA GLU A 237 -7.98 9.67 12.01
C GLU A 237 -8.73 8.34 12.21
N GLY A 238 -9.12 7.66 11.13
CA GLY A 238 -9.95 6.46 11.18
C GLY A 238 -11.40 6.69 11.61
N LYS A 239 -11.81 7.93 11.88
CA LYS A 239 -13.17 8.28 12.40
C LYS A 239 -14.26 8.25 11.33
N HIS A 240 -13.89 8.11 10.06
CA HIS A 240 -14.88 8.01 8.96
C HIS A 240 -15.77 6.78 9.09
N VAL A 241 -15.29 5.69 9.70
CA VAL A 241 -16.11 4.46 9.89
C VAL A 241 -17.33 4.68 10.80
N GLU A 242 -17.32 5.72 11.62
CA GLU A 242 -18.47 6.12 12.44
C GLU A 242 -19.60 6.76 11.61
N LYS A 243 -19.30 7.16 10.36
CA LYS A 243 -20.25 7.81 9.45
C LYS A 243 -21.06 6.76 8.64
N THR A 244 -21.73 5.85 9.33
CA THR A 244 -22.40 4.66 8.77
C THR A 244 -23.46 4.95 7.67
N LYS A 245 -23.90 6.20 7.53
CA LYS A 245 -24.82 6.61 6.45
C LYS A 245 -24.11 6.73 5.09
N ILE A 246 -22.78 6.84 5.06
CA ILE A 246 -21.99 7.06 3.85
C ILE A 246 -20.74 6.18 3.79
N VAL A 247 -20.44 5.43 4.84
CA VAL A 247 -19.30 4.52 4.90
C VAL A 247 -19.77 3.16 5.37
N SER A 248 -19.36 2.13 4.64
CA SER A 248 -19.57 0.72 5.00
C SER A 248 -18.22 -0.01 4.94
N THR A 249 -18.04 -1.01 5.79
CA THR A 249 -16.84 -1.86 5.82
C THR A 249 -17.24 -3.32 5.78
N PHE A 250 -16.49 -4.12 5.04
CA PHE A 250 -16.73 -5.55 4.84
C PHE A 250 -15.39 -6.28 4.96
N THR A 251 -15.35 -7.34 5.73
CA THR A 251 -14.14 -8.16 5.94
C THR A 251 -14.38 -9.56 5.43
N GLY A 252 -13.45 -10.12 4.69
CA GLY A 252 -13.55 -11.47 4.15
C GLY A 252 -12.26 -11.94 3.48
N SER A 253 -12.29 -13.19 3.03
CA SER A 253 -11.14 -13.86 2.39
C SER A 253 -11.12 -13.68 0.89
N ARG A 254 -12.29 -13.49 0.28
CA ARG A 254 -12.43 -13.21 -1.15
C ARG A 254 -13.26 -11.95 -1.35
N VAL A 255 -12.66 -10.95 -1.96
CA VAL A 255 -13.33 -9.68 -2.24
C VAL A 255 -13.29 -9.39 -3.73
N LYS A 256 -14.44 -9.12 -4.33
CA LYS A 256 -14.55 -8.62 -5.70
C LYS A 256 -15.20 -7.25 -5.69
N VAL A 257 -14.56 -6.26 -6.31
CA VAL A 257 -15.13 -4.93 -6.49
C VAL A 257 -15.27 -4.64 -7.97
N SER A 258 -16.48 -4.23 -8.38
CA SER A 258 -16.79 -3.88 -9.76
C SER A 258 -17.44 -2.50 -9.83
N PHE A 259 -17.01 -1.68 -10.79
CA PHE A 259 -17.60 -0.38 -11.09
C PHE A 259 -18.34 -0.42 -12.43
N ASP A 260 -19.36 0.40 -12.59
CA ASP A 260 -20.18 0.48 -13.81
C ASP A 260 -19.48 1.22 -14.98
N ARG A 261 -18.29 1.75 -14.77
CA ARG A 261 -17.42 2.30 -15.80
C ARG A 261 -15.95 2.09 -15.48
N PRO A 262 -15.06 2.10 -16.49
CA PRO A 262 -13.62 2.02 -16.24
C PRO A 262 -13.12 3.25 -15.48
N VAL A 263 -12.31 3.03 -14.46
CA VAL A 263 -11.53 4.05 -13.74
C VAL A 263 -10.13 3.54 -13.45
N ALA A 264 -9.23 4.41 -13.06
CA ALA A 264 -7.92 4.00 -12.57
C ALA A 264 -8.04 3.32 -11.21
N LEU A 265 -7.14 2.40 -10.95
CA LEU A 265 -6.94 1.68 -9.70
C LEU A 265 -5.47 1.82 -9.31
N GLN A 266 -5.17 1.87 -8.02
CA GLN A 266 -3.80 1.80 -7.52
C GLN A 266 -3.60 0.54 -6.67
N ILE A 267 -2.41 -0.06 -6.70
CA ILE A 267 -2.00 -1.19 -5.87
C ILE A 267 -0.69 -0.78 -5.20
N ASP A 268 -0.70 -0.58 -3.88
CA ASP A 268 0.44 -0.05 -3.11
C ASP A 268 1.11 1.17 -3.78
N GLY A 269 0.31 2.07 -4.37
CA GLY A 269 0.77 3.27 -5.06
C GLY A 269 1.04 3.13 -6.56
N GLU A 270 1.03 1.92 -7.13
CA GLU A 270 1.20 1.72 -8.58
C GLU A 270 -0.14 1.77 -9.32
N THR A 271 -0.22 2.62 -10.35
CA THR A 271 -1.45 2.87 -11.11
C THR A 271 -1.73 1.77 -12.15
N VAL A 272 -2.99 1.31 -12.19
CA VAL A 272 -3.52 0.46 -13.26
C VAL A 272 -4.69 1.17 -13.92
N LEU A 273 -4.56 1.52 -15.21
CA LEU A 273 -5.57 2.29 -15.94
C LEU A 273 -6.70 1.40 -16.46
N ASN A 274 -7.88 2.02 -16.69
CA ASN A 274 -9.03 1.41 -17.35
C ASN A 274 -9.49 0.10 -16.70
N VAL A 275 -9.69 0.12 -15.39
CA VAL A 275 -10.18 -1.02 -14.61
C VAL A 275 -11.69 -0.91 -14.39
N THR A 276 -12.42 -1.98 -14.64
CA THR A 276 -13.85 -2.11 -14.30
C THR A 276 -14.06 -3.01 -13.10
N GLU A 277 -13.14 -3.93 -12.83
CA GLU A 277 -13.22 -4.84 -11.69
C GLU A 277 -11.85 -5.37 -11.28
N TYR A 278 -11.75 -5.77 -10.03
CA TYR A 278 -10.65 -6.57 -9.50
C TYR A 278 -11.18 -7.61 -8.52
N THR A 279 -10.39 -8.65 -8.28
CA THR A 279 -10.69 -9.65 -7.24
C THR A 279 -9.46 -9.84 -6.37
N VAL A 280 -9.67 -9.82 -5.07
CA VAL A 280 -8.65 -10.16 -4.04
C VAL A 280 -8.92 -11.57 -3.54
N PHE A 281 -7.85 -12.29 -3.32
CA PHE A 281 -7.82 -13.59 -2.64
C PHE A 281 -6.80 -13.53 -1.52
N THR A 282 -7.10 -14.15 -0.41
CA THR A 282 -6.12 -14.36 0.66
C THR A 282 -5.59 -15.78 0.59
N SER A 283 -4.50 -16.08 1.31
CA SER A 283 -3.82 -17.38 1.28
C SER A 283 -4.67 -18.59 1.72
N ARG A 284 -5.89 -18.33 2.22
CA ARG A 284 -6.80 -19.38 2.68
C ARG A 284 -7.99 -19.67 1.74
N THR A 285 -8.00 -19.10 0.54
CA THR A 285 -9.07 -19.36 -0.46
C THR A 285 -8.59 -20.22 -1.62
#